data_1727cb2645ddd98395c2d5136a21f857
#
_entry.id   1727cb2645ddd98395c2d5136a21f857
#
_cell.length_a   1.000
_cell.length_b   1.000
_cell.length_c   1.000
_cell.angle_alpha   90.00
_cell.angle_beta   90.00
_cell.angle_gamma   90.00
#
_symmetry.space_group_name_H-M   'P 1'
#
loop_
_entity.id
_entity.type
_entity.pdbx_description
1 polymer ?
#
loop_
_entity_poly.entity_id
_entity_poly.type
_entity_poly.pdbx_seq_one_letter_code
_entity_poly.pdbx_strand_id
1 'polypeptide(L)'
;MSIPEITLPRRPLSLKSSAVSLPRGFFWFVPVIMVLAGFIIWWQGPGLWRDYQISRNPIVLEDGDIRNGKCTTRKGVMTECEAKLSYKYQGRAYETETHFLFVDMHSGDYMTELVISGDRPELATLTLGVEKLWNRAICFAVLGGLMVLLSGAMVFLAIRVWRVRGLIGRPAELTLIPVAVTAAKKSGKRLFVTYVDKLAPGMTKRTAYTLFGRDEEPLLLADPQGNLVGAAVRHGKTALPVMIDAGLQRIDLTPEERESALASIRAAEANADEIMPQAAPKKKLQWMQGFKTLLVGIVLAVVAALGYWAWYVTTSPTQFDQIGMEINNVLPGPINEWGCDQLQKRFGDDRAPRGCSAADHLSWK
;
A
#
# COMPACT_ATOMS: atom_id res chain seq x y z
N MET A 1 -19.47 -28.64 -5.72
CA MET A 1 -20.58 -27.67 -5.61
C MET A 1 -21.16 -27.51 -7.00
N SER A 2 -22.32 -28.07 -7.28
CA SER A 2 -23.08 -27.91 -8.51
C SER A 2 -24.23 -26.96 -8.21
N ILE A 3 -24.49 -26.03 -9.10
CA ILE A 3 -25.73 -25.23 -9.07
C ILE A 3 -26.79 -26.05 -9.83
N PRO A 4 -28.08 -25.92 -9.46
CA PRO A 4 -29.16 -26.48 -10.25
C PRO A 4 -29.01 -26.02 -11.71
N GLU A 5 -29.35 -26.91 -12.63
CA GLU A 5 -29.18 -26.69 -14.08
C GLU A 5 -30.19 -25.64 -14.56
N ILE A 6 -29.75 -24.37 -14.64
CA ILE A 6 -30.54 -23.29 -15.22
C ILE A 6 -30.32 -23.31 -16.73
N THR A 7 -31.37 -23.50 -17.49
CA THR A 7 -31.30 -23.51 -18.94
C THR A 7 -31.23 -22.11 -19.51
N LEU A 8 -30.04 -21.69 -19.94
CA LEU A 8 -29.86 -20.48 -20.75
C LEU A 8 -29.95 -20.82 -22.24
N PRO A 9 -30.43 -19.89 -23.08
CA PRO A 9 -30.45 -20.08 -24.53
C PRO A 9 -29.06 -20.35 -25.09
N ARG A 10 -28.96 -21.25 -26.07
CA ARG A 10 -27.68 -21.63 -26.72
C ARG A 10 -27.12 -20.58 -27.70
N ARG A 11 -27.83 -19.46 -27.91
CA ARG A 11 -27.32 -18.36 -28.73
C ARG A 11 -26.29 -17.51 -27.96
N PRO A 12 -25.41 -16.79 -28.67
CA PRO A 12 -24.53 -15.81 -28.02
C PRO A 12 -25.35 -14.73 -27.34
N LEU A 13 -25.06 -14.48 -26.07
CA LEU A 13 -25.75 -13.51 -25.21
C LEU A 13 -24.78 -12.41 -24.78
N SER A 14 -25.30 -11.19 -24.62
CA SER A 14 -24.55 -10.07 -24.04
C SER A 14 -25.00 -9.76 -22.62
N LEU A 15 -24.13 -9.08 -21.86
CA LEU A 15 -24.41 -8.66 -20.50
C LEU A 15 -24.41 -7.14 -20.40
N LYS A 16 -25.23 -6.59 -19.52
CA LYS A 16 -25.18 -5.16 -19.21
C LYS A 16 -23.81 -4.79 -18.63
N SER A 17 -23.20 -3.73 -19.14
CA SER A 17 -21.89 -3.23 -18.67
C SER A 17 -21.89 -2.84 -17.20
N SER A 18 -23.05 -2.49 -16.63
CA SER A 18 -23.25 -2.17 -15.21
C SER A 18 -23.10 -3.39 -14.29
N ALA A 19 -23.16 -4.61 -14.83
CA ALA A 19 -23.06 -5.85 -14.05
C ALA A 19 -21.70 -6.06 -13.37
N VAL A 20 -20.64 -5.38 -13.82
CA VAL A 20 -19.33 -5.35 -13.16
C VAL A 20 -19.04 -3.94 -12.68
N SER A 21 -18.66 -3.80 -11.41
CA SER A 21 -18.36 -2.50 -10.80
C SER A 21 -16.93 -2.43 -10.27
N LEU A 22 -16.46 -1.20 -10.05
CA LEU A 22 -15.22 -0.95 -9.32
C LEU A 22 -15.44 -1.16 -7.82
N PRO A 23 -14.38 -1.42 -7.04
CA PRO A 23 -14.46 -1.49 -5.59
C PRO A 23 -15.10 -0.23 -5.02
N ARG A 24 -15.85 -0.41 -3.92
CA ARG A 24 -16.50 0.72 -3.24
C ARG A 24 -15.46 1.73 -2.77
N GLY A 25 -15.73 3.01 -3.01
CA GLY A 25 -14.85 4.10 -2.61
C GLY A 25 -13.69 4.37 -3.59
N PHE A 26 -13.54 3.58 -4.65
CA PHE A 26 -12.48 3.76 -5.64
C PHE A 26 -12.32 5.21 -6.11
N PHE A 27 -13.43 5.86 -6.47
CA PHE A 27 -13.43 7.25 -6.98
C PHE A 27 -12.98 8.29 -5.94
N TRP A 28 -13.03 7.96 -4.65
CA TRP A 28 -12.54 8.83 -3.58
C TRP A 28 -11.11 8.49 -3.16
N PHE A 29 -10.81 7.20 -3.02
CA PHE A 29 -9.50 6.77 -2.52
C PHE A 29 -8.38 7.07 -3.49
N VAL A 30 -8.57 6.86 -4.80
CA VAL A 30 -7.50 7.08 -5.79
C VAL A 30 -7.09 8.55 -5.87
N PRO A 31 -7.99 9.52 -6.07
CA PRO A 31 -7.62 10.93 -6.07
C PRO A 31 -6.98 11.38 -4.75
N VAL A 32 -7.51 10.94 -3.61
CA VAL A 32 -6.95 11.29 -2.30
C VAL A 32 -5.52 10.77 -2.14
N ILE A 33 -5.25 9.52 -2.49
CA ILE A 33 -3.90 8.96 -2.43
C ILE A 33 -2.96 9.70 -3.39
N MET A 34 -3.40 10.01 -4.60
CA MET A 34 -2.59 10.75 -5.58
C MET A 34 -2.27 12.17 -5.10
N VAL A 35 -3.24 12.87 -4.53
CA VAL A 35 -3.03 14.21 -3.95
C VAL A 35 -2.05 14.14 -2.78
N LEU A 36 -2.19 13.17 -1.88
CA LEU A 36 -1.28 12.98 -0.76
C LEU A 36 0.14 12.65 -1.24
N ALA A 37 0.28 11.77 -2.23
CA ALA A 37 1.58 11.46 -2.81
C ALA A 37 2.23 12.69 -3.45
N GLY A 38 1.47 13.45 -4.26
CA GLY A 38 1.92 14.70 -4.85
C GLY A 38 2.32 15.74 -3.81
N PHE A 39 1.53 15.87 -2.74
CA PHE A 39 1.84 16.76 -1.62
C PHE A 39 3.15 16.38 -0.91
N ILE A 40 3.37 15.10 -0.62
CA ILE A 40 4.61 14.62 0.02
C ILE A 40 5.83 14.90 -0.88
N ILE A 41 5.70 14.64 -2.19
CA ILE A 41 6.78 14.91 -3.16
C ILE A 41 7.08 16.41 -3.23
N TRP A 42 6.05 17.25 -3.31
CA TRP A 42 6.20 18.70 -3.37
C TRP A 42 6.81 19.27 -2.08
N TRP A 43 6.40 18.75 -0.93
CA TRP A 43 6.84 19.26 0.38
C TRP A 43 8.26 18.82 0.75
N GLN A 44 8.60 17.52 0.58
CA GLN A 44 9.89 16.97 1.01
C GLN A 44 10.92 16.84 -0.11
N GLY A 45 10.48 16.72 -1.35
CA GLY A 45 11.35 16.48 -2.51
C GLY A 45 12.40 17.57 -2.71
N PRO A 46 12.04 18.87 -2.75
CA PRO A 46 13.00 19.95 -2.94
C PRO A 46 14.07 20.01 -1.84
N GLY A 47 13.69 19.79 -0.57
CA GLY A 47 14.63 19.76 0.55
C GLY A 47 15.62 18.60 0.45
N LEU A 48 15.13 17.38 0.12
CA LEU A 48 16.01 16.23 -0.11
C LEU A 48 16.97 16.44 -1.27
N TRP A 49 16.49 17.02 -2.36
CA TRP A 49 17.33 17.30 -3.52
C TRP A 49 18.41 18.33 -3.22
N ARG A 50 18.07 19.40 -2.50
CA ARG A 50 19.02 20.41 -2.04
C ARG A 50 20.09 19.78 -1.16
N ASP A 51 19.68 19.02 -0.14
CA ASP A 51 20.60 18.43 0.83
C ASP A 51 21.49 17.35 0.17
N TYR A 52 20.98 16.64 -0.84
CA TYR A 52 21.79 15.77 -1.69
C TYR A 52 22.85 16.54 -2.49
N GLN A 53 22.53 17.70 -3.04
CA GLN A 53 23.51 18.53 -3.74
C GLN A 53 24.61 19.05 -2.79
N ILE A 54 24.22 19.45 -1.58
CA ILE A 54 25.17 19.89 -0.54
C ILE A 54 26.07 18.72 -0.11
N SER A 55 25.53 17.52 0.05
CA SER A 55 26.29 16.34 0.48
C SER A 55 27.43 15.92 -0.47
N ARG A 56 27.42 16.37 -1.72
CA ARG A 56 28.48 16.06 -2.70
C ARG A 56 29.79 16.86 -2.47
N ASN A 57 29.66 18.08 -1.97
CA ASN A 57 30.82 18.97 -1.65
C ASN A 57 30.44 19.87 -0.46
N PRO A 58 30.34 19.30 0.76
CA PRO A 58 29.87 20.03 1.94
C PRO A 58 31.00 20.88 2.52
N ILE A 59 30.70 22.14 2.84
CA ILE A 59 31.57 23.06 3.57
C ILE A 59 30.84 23.49 4.84
N VAL A 60 31.41 23.18 5.99
CA VAL A 60 30.90 23.64 7.28
C VAL A 60 31.34 25.05 7.55
N LEU A 61 30.42 25.91 7.96
CA LEU A 61 30.70 27.32 8.31
C LEU A 61 30.53 27.50 9.82
N GLU A 62 31.62 27.85 10.50
CA GLU A 62 31.61 28.13 11.94
C GLU A 62 30.97 29.53 12.25
N ASP A 63 31.08 30.49 11.32
CA ASP A 63 30.56 31.85 11.46
C ASP A 63 29.09 32.01 10.95
N GLY A 64 28.36 30.94 10.79
CA GLY A 64 26.96 30.97 10.36
C GLY A 64 26.01 31.27 11.53
N ASP A 65 25.01 32.15 11.30
CA ASP A 65 23.98 32.45 12.28
C ASP A 65 22.75 31.60 12.01
N ILE A 66 22.40 30.76 12.99
CA ILE A 66 21.21 29.89 12.98
C ILE A 66 20.14 30.51 13.86
N ARG A 67 19.11 31.09 13.23
CA ARG A 67 18.00 31.72 13.95
C ARG A 67 16.78 30.82 13.95
N ASN A 68 16.03 30.90 15.05
CA ASN A 68 14.77 30.16 15.24
C ASN A 68 14.91 28.63 15.01
N GLY A 69 16.12 28.09 15.27
CA GLY A 69 16.34 26.64 15.18
C GLY A 69 15.45 25.91 16.19
N LYS A 70 14.57 25.04 15.67
CA LYS A 70 13.66 24.24 16.50
C LYS A 70 13.50 22.86 15.92
N CYS A 71 13.79 21.84 16.73
CA CYS A 71 13.48 20.45 16.40
C CYS A 71 12.37 19.97 17.34
N THR A 72 11.31 19.41 16.79
CA THR A 72 10.17 18.91 17.56
C THR A 72 9.97 17.43 17.23
N THR A 73 10.14 16.58 18.23
CA THR A 73 9.89 15.13 18.09
C THR A 73 8.44 14.81 18.39
N ARG A 74 7.73 14.28 17.38
CA ARG A 74 6.34 13.85 17.50
C ARG A 74 6.28 12.33 17.72
N LYS A 75 5.50 11.90 18.70
CA LYS A 75 5.30 10.48 19.07
C LYS A 75 6.60 9.71 19.33
N GLY A 76 7.68 10.39 19.70
CA GLY A 76 8.97 9.76 20.01
C GLY A 76 9.69 9.10 18.83
N VAL A 77 9.26 9.34 17.58
CA VAL A 77 9.82 8.67 16.41
C VAL A 77 10.07 9.64 15.24
N MET A 78 9.22 10.62 15.04
CA MET A 78 9.33 11.57 13.94
C MET A 78 9.83 12.92 14.44
N THR A 79 10.98 13.34 13.98
CA THR A 79 11.57 14.64 14.33
C THR A 79 11.50 15.58 13.14
N GLU A 80 10.89 16.73 13.37
CA GLU A 80 10.75 17.83 12.43
C GLU A 80 11.63 18.96 12.89
N CYS A 81 12.57 19.39 12.02
CA CYS A 81 13.48 20.50 12.31
C CYS A 81 13.27 21.64 11.31
N GLU A 82 13.24 22.85 11.81
CA GLU A 82 13.16 24.10 11.05
C GLU A 82 14.19 25.10 11.57
N ALA A 83 14.82 25.85 10.67
CA ALA A 83 15.75 26.91 11.02
C ALA A 83 15.86 27.94 9.89
N LYS A 84 16.15 29.20 10.28
CA LYS A 84 16.58 30.26 9.37
C LYS A 84 18.09 30.38 9.44
N LEU A 85 18.73 30.32 8.28
CA LEU A 85 20.18 30.31 8.14
C LEU A 85 20.61 31.62 7.51
N SER A 86 21.54 32.34 8.16
CA SER A 86 22.16 33.59 7.66
C SER A 86 23.66 33.45 7.73
N TYR A 87 24.35 33.63 6.62
CA TYR A 87 25.81 33.45 6.53
C TYR A 87 26.43 34.33 5.47
N LYS A 88 27.72 34.53 5.59
CA LYS A 88 28.55 35.23 4.57
C LYS A 88 29.54 34.24 3.99
N TYR A 89 29.61 34.16 2.68
CA TYR A 89 30.61 33.37 1.98
C TYR A 89 31.18 34.13 0.79
N GLN A 90 32.51 34.21 0.69
CA GLN A 90 33.23 34.94 -0.35
C GLN A 90 32.75 36.41 -0.53
N GLY A 91 32.45 37.09 0.59
CA GLY A 91 32.02 38.48 0.62
C GLY A 91 30.55 38.73 0.27
N ARG A 92 29.78 37.69 -0.02
CA ARG A 92 28.31 37.75 -0.24
C ARG A 92 27.53 37.25 0.97
N ALA A 93 26.47 37.95 1.28
CA ALA A 93 25.52 37.51 2.33
C ALA A 93 24.42 36.67 1.70
N TYR A 94 24.04 35.59 2.40
CA TYR A 94 23.00 34.67 2.01
C TYR A 94 22.02 34.48 3.19
N GLU A 95 20.77 34.36 2.88
CA GLU A 95 19.72 33.99 3.85
C GLU A 95 18.82 32.92 3.23
N THR A 96 18.58 31.85 3.95
CA THR A 96 17.73 30.74 3.50
C THR A 96 17.02 30.11 4.69
N GLU A 97 15.89 29.43 4.41
CA GLU A 97 15.17 28.63 5.39
C GLU A 97 15.36 27.15 5.08
N THR A 98 15.53 26.36 6.12
CA THR A 98 15.57 24.90 6.01
C THR A 98 14.49 24.28 6.86
N HIS A 99 13.83 23.30 6.27
CA HIS A 99 12.81 22.50 6.94
C HIS A 99 12.96 21.05 6.48
N PHE A 100 13.07 20.13 7.42
CA PHE A 100 13.19 18.70 7.10
C PHE A 100 12.66 17.83 8.22
N LEU A 101 12.22 16.62 7.84
CA LEU A 101 11.63 15.62 8.70
C LEU A 101 12.43 14.33 8.55
N PHE A 102 12.74 13.69 9.67
CA PHE A 102 13.44 12.40 9.72
C PHE A 102 12.89 11.52 10.84
N VAL A 103 13.20 10.24 10.80
CA VAL A 103 12.84 9.27 11.83
C VAL A 103 14.04 9.10 12.76
N ASP A 104 13.85 9.43 14.04
CA ASP A 104 14.85 9.24 15.07
C ASP A 104 14.17 8.95 16.41
N MET A 105 14.71 8.02 17.15
CA MET A 105 14.24 7.70 18.53
C MET A 105 15.08 8.42 19.59
N HIS A 106 15.97 9.30 19.17
CA HIS A 106 16.79 10.08 20.09
C HIS A 106 15.91 11.09 20.86
N SER A 107 16.09 11.15 22.17
CA SER A 107 15.49 12.15 23.06
C SER A 107 16.59 13.07 23.57
N GLY A 108 16.63 14.28 23.09
CA GLY A 108 17.61 15.30 23.49
C GLY A 108 17.76 16.39 22.45
N ASP A 109 18.59 17.38 22.78
CA ASP A 109 18.90 18.46 21.85
C ASP A 109 19.88 18.00 20.77
N TYR A 110 19.67 18.47 19.55
CA TYR A 110 20.54 18.21 18.42
C TYR A 110 21.57 19.33 18.30
N MET A 111 22.85 18.99 18.43
CA MET A 111 23.94 19.89 18.05
C MET A 111 24.05 19.89 16.52
N THR A 112 23.98 21.05 15.91
CA THR A 112 23.99 21.17 14.47
C THR A 112 24.68 22.46 14.04
N GLU A 113 25.44 22.40 12.96
CA GLU A 113 26.17 23.49 12.38
C GLU A 113 25.59 23.81 11.00
N LEU A 114 25.98 24.97 10.45
CA LEU A 114 25.57 25.38 9.13
C LEU A 114 26.49 24.76 8.09
N VAL A 115 25.91 24.13 7.08
CA VAL A 115 26.62 23.53 5.93
C VAL A 115 26.13 24.13 4.63
N ILE A 116 27.06 24.50 3.77
CA ILE A 116 26.79 24.99 2.40
C ILE A 116 27.32 24.00 1.35
N SER A 117 26.85 24.15 0.12
CA SER A 117 27.49 23.49 -1.03
C SER A 117 28.71 24.31 -1.52
N GLY A 118 29.87 23.67 -1.61
CA GLY A 118 31.07 24.30 -2.18
C GLY A 118 30.90 24.67 -3.65
N ASP A 119 30.05 23.95 -4.39
CA ASP A 119 29.79 24.24 -5.81
C ASP A 119 28.70 25.29 -6.00
N ARG A 120 27.76 25.41 -5.07
CA ARG A 120 26.63 26.34 -5.08
C ARG A 120 26.41 26.93 -3.69
N PRO A 121 27.16 28.03 -3.36
CA PRO A 121 27.10 28.59 -2.01
C PRO A 121 25.75 29.13 -1.57
N GLU A 122 24.81 29.33 -2.49
CA GLU A 122 23.42 29.68 -2.18
C GLU A 122 22.61 28.55 -1.56
N LEU A 123 23.09 27.32 -1.68
CA LEU A 123 22.45 26.16 -1.06
C LEU A 123 23.04 25.90 0.31
N ALA A 124 22.22 26.04 1.34
CA ALA A 124 22.61 25.79 2.72
C ALA A 124 21.57 24.91 3.45
N THR A 125 22.07 24.18 4.41
CA THR A 125 21.28 23.34 5.33
C THR A 125 22.01 23.19 6.67
N LEU A 126 21.46 22.41 7.58
CA LEU A 126 22.14 22.02 8.80
C LEU A 126 22.93 20.73 8.61
N THR A 127 24.02 20.53 9.34
CA THR A 127 24.80 19.26 9.34
C THR A 127 23.86 18.06 9.55
N LEU A 128 22.89 18.19 10.44
CA LEU A 128 21.87 17.18 10.70
C LEU A 128 21.05 16.84 9.43
N GLY A 129 20.77 17.81 8.56
CA GLY A 129 20.05 17.59 7.31
C GLY A 129 20.82 16.69 6.33
N VAL A 130 22.14 16.87 6.26
CA VAL A 130 23.05 16.06 5.43
C VAL A 130 23.29 14.69 6.08
N GLU A 131 23.55 14.65 7.36
CA GLU A 131 23.77 13.39 8.09
C GLU A 131 22.57 12.45 8.06
N LYS A 132 21.35 12.99 8.19
CA LYS A 132 20.10 12.23 8.12
C LYS A 132 19.54 12.08 6.70
N LEU A 133 20.31 12.48 5.68
CA LEU A 133 19.86 12.45 4.28
C LEU A 133 19.32 11.08 3.85
N TRP A 134 20.07 10.02 4.14
CA TRP A 134 19.66 8.65 3.77
C TRP A 134 18.46 8.17 4.54
N ASN A 135 18.37 8.46 5.83
CA ASN A 135 17.20 8.17 6.64
C ASN A 135 15.95 8.83 6.02
N ARG A 136 16.04 10.10 5.67
CA ARG A 136 14.98 10.87 5.02
C ARG A 136 14.64 10.33 3.64
N ALA A 137 15.66 10.01 2.83
CA ALA A 137 15.48 9.45 1.49
C ALA A 137 14.78 8.09 1.53
N ILE A 138 15.16 7.22 2.46
CA ILE A 138 14.53 5.90 2.65
C ILE A 138 13.07 6.07 3.11
N CYS A 139 12.80 6.92 4.10
CA CYS A 139 11.44 7.20 4.55
C CYS A 139 10.56 7.77 3.42
N PHE A 140 11.10 8.70 2.65
CA PHE A 140 10.42 9.28 1.49
C PHE A 140 10.15 8.23 0.40
N ALA A 141 11.14 7.40 0.07
CA ALA A 141 11.01 6.35 -0.94
C ALA A 141 9.99 5.27 -0.51
N VAL A 142 9.99 4.88 0.76
CA VAL A 142 9.05 3.89 1.29
C VAL A 142 7.62 4.44 1.29
N LEU A 143 7.41 5.64 1.84
CA LEU A 143 6.06 6.24 1.90
C LEU A 143 5.55 6.62 0.51
N GLY A 144 6.34 7.32 -0.28
CA GLY A 144 5.99 7.73 -1.63
C GLY A 144 5.83 6.53 -2.56
N GLY A 145 6.78 5.59 -2.52
CA GLY A 145 6.75 4.37 -3.31
C GLY A 145 5.52 3.52 -3.00
N LEU A 146 5.16 3.35 -1.72
CA LEU A 146 3.95 2.63 -1.32
C LEU A 146 2.68 3.30 -1.87
N MET A 147 2.59 4.63 -1.81
CA MET A 147 1.45 5.38 -2.35
C MET A 147 1.35 5.26 -3.88
N VAL A 148 2.48 5.33 -4.58
CA VAL A 148 2.53 5.14 -6.04
C VAL A 148 2.13 3.71 -6.42
N LEU A 149 2.62 2.70 -5.71
CA LEU A 149 2.24 1.30 -5.94
C LEU A 149 0.76 1.05 -5.70
N LEU A 150 0.20 1.59 -4.61
CA LEU A 150 -1.23 1.47 -4.31
C LEU A 150 -2.08 2.16 -5.39
N SER A 151 -1.70 3.36 -5.80
CA SER A 151 -2.38 4.09 -6.88
C SER A 151 -2.30 3.32 -8.20
N GLY A 152 -1.13 2.83 -8.55
CA GLY A 152 -0.90 2.02 -9.75
C GLY A 152 -1.73 0.74 -9.77
N ALA A 153 -1.78 0.02 -8.65
CA ALA A 153 -2.62 -1.17 -8.50
C ALA A 153 -4.11 -0.86 -8.67
N MET A 154 -4.57 0.26 -8.13
CA MET A 154 -5.95 0.70 -8.28
C MET A 154 -6.28 1.12 -9.72
N VAL A 155 -5.39 1.86 -10.38
CA VAL A 155 -5.55 2.23 -11.80
C VAL A 155 -5.56 0.97 -12.67
N PHE A 156 -4.66 0.02 -12.43
CA PHE A 156 -4.66 -1.27 -13.13
C PHE A 156 -5.98 -2.02 -12.97
N LEU A 157 -6.52 -2.05 -11.75
CA LEU A 157 -7.83 -2.65 -11.48
C LEU A 157 -8.96 -1.92 -12.25
N ALA A 158 -8.93 -0.60 -12.32
CA ALA A 158 -9.90 0.17 -13.10
C ALA A 158 -9.84 -0.15 -14.59
N ILE A 159 -8.64 -0.18 -15.16
CA ILE A 159 -8.43 -0.54 -16.57
C ILE A 159 -8.96 -1.96 -16.85
N ARG A 160 -8.67 -2.90 -15.95
CA ARG A 160 -9.18 -4.27 -16.03
C ARG A 160 -10.71 -4.32 -16.03
N VAL A 161 -11.36 -3.60 -15.11
CA VAL A 161 -12.82 -3.52 -15.03
C VAL A 161 -13.40 -2.88 -16.31
N TRP A 162 -12.81 -1.81 -16.80
CA TRP A 162 -13.27 -1.15 -18.04
C TRP A 162 -13.14 -2.07 -19.25
N ARG A 163 -12.04 -2.79 -19.39
CA ARG A 163 -11.87 -3.80 -20.45
C ARG A 163 -12.93 -4.89 -20.37
N VAL A 164 -13.20 -5.41 -19.15
CA VAL A 164 -14.24 -6.41 -18.96
C VAL A 164 -15.61 -5.85 -19.31
N ARG A 165 -15.96 -4.63 -18.90
CA ARG A 165 -17.22 -3.97 -19.29
C ARG A 165 -17.40 -3.88 -20.81
N GLY A 166 -16.36 -3.55 -21.53
CA GLY A 166 -16.40 -3.49 -23.00
C GLY A 166 -16.55 -4.87 -23.65
N LEU A 167 -16.00 -5.92 -23.03
CA LEU A 167 -16.08 -7.28 -23.55
C LEU A 167 -17.41 -7.95 -23.26
N ILE A 168 -17.98 -7.80 -22.06
CA ILE A 168 -19.25 -8.44 -21.66
C ILE A 168 -20.45 -7.91 -22.43
N GLY A 169 -20.38 -6.67 -22.95
CA GLY A 169 -21.39 -6.11 -23.83
C GLY A 169 -21.40 -6.71 -25.25
N ARG A 170 -20.44 -7.55 -25.62
CA ARG A 170 -20.39 -8.23 -26.89
C ARG A 170 -21.01 -9.62 -26.76
N PRO A 171 -21.83 -10.08 -27.73
CA PRO A 171 -22.39 -11.42 -27.68
C PRO A 171 -21.32 -12.51 -27.57
N ALA A 172 -21.51 -13.44 -26.65
CA ALA A 172 -20.68 -14.62 -26.46
C ALA A 172 -21.45 -15.72 -25.73
N GLU A 173 -20.92 -16.93 -25.72
CA GLU A 173 -21.46 -18.02 -24.93
C GLU A 173 -21.30 -17.71 -23.43
N LEU A 174 -22.37 -17.91 -22.70
CA LEU A 174 -22.41 -17.73 -21.24
C LEU A 174 -22.44 -19.11 -20.56
N THR A 175 -21.51 -19.31 -19.64
CA THR A 175 -21.47 -20.48 -18.79
C THR A 175 -21.86 -20.10 -17.36
N LEU A 176 -22.89 -20.72 -16.83
CA LEU A 176 -23.31 -20.51 -15.44
C LEU A 176 -22.29 -21.13 -14.49
N ILE A 177 -21.90 -20.37 -13.46
CA ILE A 177 -20.95 -20.83 -12.44
C ILE A 177 -21.42 -20.38 -11.05
N PRO A 178 -21.21 -21.20 -10.01
CA PRO A 178 -21.41 -20.78 -8.63
C PRO A 178 -20.29 -19.85 -8.19
N VAL A 179 -20.64 -18.88 -7.33
CA VAL A 179 -19.68 -17.95 -6.72
C VAL A 179 -19.95 -17.78 -5.24
N ALA A 180 -18.90 -17.66 -4.45
CA ALA A 180 -19.03 -17.39 -3.02
C ALA A 180 -19.13 -15.88 -2.78
N VAL A 181 -20.20 -15.43 -2.17
CA VAL A 181 -20.37 -14.05 -1.72
C VAL A 181 -19.50 -13.83 -0.49
N THR A 182 -18.50 -12.94 -0.60
CA THR A 182 -17.55 -12.66 0.49
C THR A 182 -17.94 -11.43 1.31
N ALA A 183 -18.62 -10.47 0.71
CA ALA A 183 -19.14 -9.31 1.40
C ALA A 183 -20.36 -8.74 0.65
N ALA A 184 -21.36 -8.32 1.42
CA ALA A 184 -22.50 -7.58 0.91
C ALA A 184 -22.73 -6.34 1.80
N LYS A 185 -22.79 -5.15 1.21
CA LYS A 185 -22.98 -3.90 1.94
C LYS A 185 -24.05 -3.05 1.29
N LYS A 186 -25.15 -2.84 2.02
CA LYS A 186 -26.22 -1.94 1.60
C LYS A 186 -25.80 -0.48 1.80
N SER A 187 -26.01 0.34 0.81
CA SER A 187 -25.75 1.79 0.85
C SER A 187 -26.94 2.52 0.23
N GLY A 188 -27.83 3.02 1.07
CA GLY A 188 -29.12 3.54 0.63
C GLY A 188 -29.94 2.46 -0.08
N LYS A 189 -30.34 2.74 -1.31
CA LYS A 189 -31.15 1.84 -2.16
C LYS A 189 -30.29 0.90 -3.03
N ARG A 190 -28.97 0.82 -2.81
CA ARG A 190 -28.05 0.03 -3.61
C ARG A 190 -27.35 -1.02 -2.75
N LEU A 191 -27.18 -2.23 -3.31
CA LEU A 191 -26.46 -3.33 -2.67
C LEU A 191 -25.13 -3.54 -3.39
N PHE A 192 -24.03 -3.33 -2.68
CA PHE A 192 -22.70 -3.58 -3.16
C PHE A 192 -22.25 -4.98 -2.75
N VAL A 193 -21.92 -5.83 -3.72
CA VAL A 193 -21.56 -7.24 -3.49
C VAL A 193 -20.15 -7.49 -3.98
N THR A 194 -19.35 -8.14 -3.13
CA THR A 194 -18.04 -8.70 -3.45
C THR A 194 -18.14 -10.21 -3.46
N TYR A 195 -17.64 -10.84 -4.50
CA TYR A 195 -17.73 -12.30 -4.65
C TYR A 195 -16.49 -12.88 -5.32
N VAL A 196 -16.30 -14.18 -5.15
CA VAL A 196 -15.15 -14.92 -5.69
C VAL A 196 -15.61 -16.20 -6.37
N ASP A 197 -14.90 -16.62 -7.42
CA ASP A 197 -15.14 -17.87 -8.14
C ASP A 197 -14.40 -19.08 -7.55
N LYS A 198 -13.67 -18.89 -6.47
CA LYS A 198 -12.98 -19.97 -5.76
C LYS A 198 -13.90 -20.65 -4.77
N LEU A 199 -14.40 -21.81 -5.11
CA LEU A 199 -15.25 -22.64 -4.26
C LEU A 199 -14.53 -23.86 -3.66
N ALA A 200 -13.39 -24.25 -4.24
CA ALA A 200 -12.59 -25.38 -3.78
C ALA A 200 -11.10 -25.02 -3.62
N PRO A 201 -10.35 -25.74 -2.79
CA PRO A 201 -8.89 -25.63 -2.72
C PRO A 201 -8.27 -25.89 -4.12
N GLY A 202 -7.18 -25.19 -4.43
CA GLY A 202 -6.49 -25.34 -5.73
C GLY A 202 -7.03 -24.49 -6.89
N MET A 203 -8.26 -23.97 -6.81
CA MET A 203 -8.81 -23.10 -7.85
C MET A 203 -8.18 -21.70 -7.80
N THR A 204 -7.99 -21.09 -8.96
CA THR A 204 -7.55 -19.68 -9.05
C THR A 204 -8.61 -18.76 -8.49
N LYS A 205 -8.26 -17.97 -7.47
CA LYS A 205 -9.18 -17.01 -6.86
C LYS A 205 -9.29 -15.75 -7.72
N ARG A 206 -10.48 -15.50 -8.27
CA ARG A 206 -10.80 -14.25 -8.97
C ARG A 206 -11.86 -13.50 -8.18
N THR A 207 -11.51 -12.31 -7.74
CA THR A 207 -12.44 -11.44 -7.01
C THR A 207 -13.10 -10.48 -7.98
N ALA A 208 -14.41 -10.37 -7.91
CA ALA A 208 -15.20 -9.44 -8.69
C ALA A 208 -16.15 -8.64 -7.79
N TYR A 209 -16.58 -7.50 -8.31
CA TYR A 209 -17.43 -6.55 -7.62
C TYR A 209 -18.64 -6.22 -8.50
N THR A 210 -19.80 -6.15 -7.88
CA THR A 210 -21.02 -5.73 -8.56
C THR A 210 -21.85 -4.80 -7.68
N LEU A 211 -22.66 -3.98 -8.33
CA LEU A 211 -23.59 -3.08 -7.68
C LEU A 211 -24.99 -3.41 -8.19
N PHE A 212 -25.88 -3.83 -7.29
CA PHE A 212 -27.30 -4.02 -7.57
C PHE A 212 -28.04 -2.71 -7.33
N GLY A 213 -28.94 -2.35 -8.25
CA GLY A 213 -29.80 -1.19 -8.18
C GLY A 213 -30.90 -1.34 -7.12
N ARG A 214 -31.88 -0.42 -7.15
CA ARG A 214 -32.99 -0.42 -6.19
C ARG A 214 -33.89 -1.67 -6.31
N ASP A 215 -34.10 -2.09 -7.56
CA ASP A 215 -35.05 -3.14 -7.94
C ASP A 215 -34.31 -4.40 -8.44
N GLU A 216 -32.99 -4.46 -8.18
CA GLU A 216 -32.16 -5.61 -8.52
C GLU A 216 -31.73 -6.33 -7.25
N GLU A 217 -31.99 -7.63 -7.19
CA GLU A 217 -31.50 -8.52 -6.12
C GLU A 217 -30.55 -9.56 -6.71
N PRO A 218 -29.50 -9.96 -5.97
CA PRO A 218 -28.60 -11.01 -6.43
C PRO A 218 -29.34 -12.35 -6.51
N LEU A 219 -29.10 -13.13 -7.57
CA LEU A 219 -29.57 -14.50 -7.62
C LEU A 219 -28.72 -15.36 -6.69
N LEU A 220 -29.32 -15.83 -5.62
CA LEU A 220 -28.73 -16.74 -4.65
C LEU A 220 -29.42 -18.09 -4.75
N LEU A 221 -28.66 -19.16 -4.87
CA LEU A 221 -29.15 -20.53 -4.98
C LEU A 221 -28.57 -21.36 -3.83
N ALA A 222 -29.32 -22.34 -3.37
CA ALA A 222 -28.79 -23.32 -2.42
C ALA A 222 -27.92 -24.35 -3.15
N ASP A 223 -26.74 -24.66 -2.60
CA ASP A 223 -25.96 -25.79 -3.06
C ASP A 223 -26.53 -27.10 -2.47
N PRO A 224 -26.13 -28.28 -2.97
CA PRO A 224 -26.63 -29.59 -2.42
C PRO A 224 -26.35 -29.79 -0.92
N GLN A 225 -25.48 -28.94 -0.32
CA GLN A 225 -25.18 -28.93 1.11
C GLN A 225 -26.00 -27.89 1.89
N GLY A 226 -26.90 -27.16 1.22
CA GLY A 226 -27.73 -26.12 1.83
C GLY A 226 -27.04 -24.79 2.04
N ASN A 227 -25.84 -24.57 1.50
CA ASN A 227 -25.19 -23.26 1.59
C ASN A 227 -25.67 -22.35 0.47
N LEU A 228 -25.94 -21.08 0.78
CA LEU A 228 -26.28 -20.09 -0.22
C LEU A 228 -25.04 -19.67 -1.04
N VAL A 229 -25.09 -19.93 -2.33
CA VAL A 229 -24.09 -19.52 -3.31
C VAL A 229 -24.70 -18.54 -4.30
N GLY A 230 -23.92 -17.57 -4.72
CA GLY A 230 -24.35 -16.63 -5.75
C GLY A 230 -24.27 -17.29 -7.14
N ALA A 231 -25.24 -17.03 -7.98
CA ALA A 231 -25.18 -17.41 -9.38
C ALA A 231 -24.45 -16.33 -10.18
N ALA A 232 -23.46 -16.74 -10.97
CA ALA A 232 -22.75 -15.87 -11.88
C ALA A 232 -22.57 -16.55 -13.23
N VAL A 233 -22.36 -15.77 -14.26
CA VAL A 233 -22.03 -16.24 -15.60
C VAL A 233 -20.60 -15.90 -15.96
N ARG A 234 -19.92 -16.85 -16.61
CA ARG A 234 -18.64 -16.62 -17.24
C ARG A 234 -18.90 -16.32 -18.70
N HIS A 235 -18.49 -15.12 -19.11
CA HIS A 235 -18.54 -14.71 -20.50
C HIS A 235 -17.32 -15.29 -21.25
N GLY A 236 -17.51 -15.88 -22.42
CA GLY A 236 -16.45 -16.60 -23.14
C GLY A 236 -15.19 -15.79 -23.46
N LYS A 237 -15.28 -14.46 -23.48
CA LYS A 237 -14.17 -13.53 -23.72
C LYS A 237 -13.52 -12.95 -22.46
N THR A 238 -14.05 -13.25 -21.26
CA THR A 238 -13.54 -12.73 -20.01
C THR A 238 -13.31 -13.83 -18.99
N ALA A 239 -12.30 -13.64 -18.17
CA ALA A 239 -12.03 -14.54 -17.06
C ALA A 239 -12.76 -14.15 -15.75
N LEU A 240 -13.33 -12.93 -15.65
CA LEU A 240 -14.04 -12.49 -14.48
C LEU A 240 -15.48 -13.01 -14.50
N PRO A 241 -15.95 -13.63 -13.42
CA PRO A 241 -17.36 -14.00 -13.28
C PRO A 241 -18.22 -12.75 -13.16
N VAL A 242 -19.41 -12.77 -13.72
CA VAL A 242 -20.40 -11.69 -13.65
C VAL A 242 -21.62 -12.21 -12.92
N MET A 243 -21.87 -11.70 -11.71
CA MET A 243 -23.01 -12.10 -10.89
C MET A 243 -24.32 -11.58 -11.52
N ILE A 244 -25.29 -12.47 -11.63
CA ILE A 244 -26.59 -12.18 -12.23
C ILE A 244 -27.60 -11.81 -11.14
N ASP A 245 -28.62 -11.08 -11.56
CA ASP A 245 -29.75 -10.71 -10.72
C ASP A 245 -30.88 -11.75 -10.79
N ALA A 246 -31.71 -11.81 -9.77
CA ALA A 246 -32.83 -12.73 -9.66
C ALA A 246 -33.88 -12.56 -10.78
N GLY A 247 -33.99 -11.34 -11.34
CA GLY A 247 -34.86 -11.04 -12.48
C GLY A 247 -34.22 -11.29 -13.85
N LEU A 248 -32.96 -11.75 -13.90
CA LEU A 248 -32.18 -11.96 -15.13
C LEU A 248 -32.15 -10.74 -16.07
N GLN A 249 -32.27 -9.53 -15.49
CA GLN A 249 -32.31 -8.29 -16.27
C GLN A 249 -30.94 -7.87 -16.80
N ARG A 250 -29.87 -8.47 -16.25
CA ARG A 250 -28.48 -8.20 -16.64
C ARG A 250 -28.04 -8.95 -17.90
N ILE A 251 -28.82 -9.95 -18.32
CA ILE A 251 -28.59 -10.73 -19.54
C ILE A 251 -29.54 -10.24 -20.62
N ASP A 252 -29.06 -10.21 -21.84
CA ASP A 252 -29.84 -9.84 -23.02
C ASP A 252 -30.73 -11.03 -23.47
N LEU A 253 -31.83 -11.24 -22.75
CA LEU A 253 -32.82 -12.25 -23.02
C LEU A 253 -34.08 -11.61 -23.59
N THR A 254 -34.73 -12.30 -24.55
CA THR A 254 -36.08 -11.94 -24.94
C THR A 254 -37.05 -12.18 -23.75
N PRO A 255 -38.25 -11.54 -23.74
CA PRO A 255 -39.22 -11.78 -22.67
C PRO A 255 -39.55 -13.26 -22.48
N GLU A 256 -39.70 -14.00 -23.56
CA GLU A 256 -40.02 -15.45 -23.56
C GLU A 256 -38.87 -16.30 -23.01
N GLU A 257 -37.62 -16.03 -23.47
CA GLU A 257 -36.42 -16.69 -22.95
C GLU A 257 -36.22 -16.44 -21.46
N ARG A 258 -36.49 -15.20 -21.01
CA ARG A 258 -36.39 -14.82 -19.61
C ARG A 258 -37.41 -15.56 -18.76
N GLU A 259 -38.66 -15.63 -19.21
CA GLU A 259 -39.70 -16.36 -18.49
C GLU A 259 -39.39 -17.85 -18.39
N SER A 260 -38.93 -18.46 -19.48
CA SER A 260 -38.49 -19.84 -19.47
C SER A 260 -37.30 -20.09 -18.50
N ALA A 261 -36.31 -19.23 -18.50
CA ALA A 261 -35.18 -19.31 -17.58
C ALA A 261 -35.59 -19.10 -16.11
N LEU A 262 -36.49 -18.17 -15.83
CA LEU A 262 -37.04 -17.93 -14.49
C LEU A 262 -37.90 -19.14 -14.03
N ALA A 263 -38.61 -19.77 -14.93
CA ALA A 263 -39.37 -20.99 -14.61
C ALA A 263 -38.45 -22.15 -14.22
N SER A 264 -37.29 -22.30 -14.91
CA SER A 264 -36.30 -23.31 -14.56
C SER A 264 -35.64 -23.04 -13.20
N ILE A 265 -35.41 -21.75 -12.85
CA ILE A 265 -34.91 -21.38 -11.52
C ILE A 265 -35.90 -21.71 -10.43
N ARG A 266 -37.19 -21.36 -10.58
CA ARG A 266 -38.26 -21.66 -9.62
C ARG A 266 -38.42 -23.16 -9.42
N ALA A 267 -38.37 -23.95 -10.48
CA ALA A 267 -38.40 -25.39 -10.40
C ALA A 267 -37.21 -25.95 -9.62
N ALA A 268 -36.05 -25.40 -9.82
CA ALA A 268 -34.84 -25.78 -9.10
C ALA A 268 -34.86 -25.38 -7.61
N GLU A 269 -35.45 -24.23 -7.27
CA GLU A 269 -35.66 -23.78 -5.88
C GLU A 269 -36.70 -24.63 -5.16
N ALA A 270 -37.82 -24.97 -5.81
CA ALA A 270 -38.82 -25.84 -5.25
C ALA A 270 -38.30 -27.26 -4.90
N ASN A 271 -37.42 -27.79 -5.75
CA ASN A 271 -36.74 -29.06 -5.48
C ASN A 271 -35.70 -28.94 -4.34
N ALA A 272 -35.14 -27.74 -4.11
CA ALA A 272 -34.17 -27.49 -3.03
C ALA A 272 -34.88 -27.35 -1.67
N ASP A 273 -36.06 -26.74 -1.61
CA ASP A 273 -36.85 -26.56 -0.38
C ASP A 273 -37.32 -27.90 0.19
N GLU A 274 -37.50 -28.93 -0.65
CA GLU A 274 -37.87 -30.30 -0.22
C GLU A 274 -36.70 -31.04 0.47
N ILE A 275 -35.46 -30.55 0.31
CA ILE A 275 -34.20 -31.16 0.83
C ILE A 275 -33.69 -30.46 2.10
N MET A 276 -34.26 -29.32 2.53
CA MET A 276 -33.67 -28.51 3.60
C MET A 276 -34.08 -28.92 5.01
N PRO A 277 -33.12 -28.96 5.93
CA PRO A 277 -33.10 -27.97 7.00
C PRO A 277 -31.72 -27.41 7.40
N GLN A 278 -31.74 -26.15 7.77
CA GLN A 278 -30.89 -25.48 8.78
C GLN A 278 -29.63 -24.69 8.36
N ALA A 279 -29.75 -23.38 8.70
CA ALA A 279 -28.76 -22.45 9.25
C ALA A 279 -27.35 -22.42 8.66
N ALA A 280 -27.13 -21.40 7.86
CA ALA A 280 -25.79 -21.02 7.39
C ALA A 280 -24.83 -20.69 8.57
N PRO A 281 -23.63 -21.27 8.61
CA PRO A 281 -22.61 -20.87 9.57
C PRO A 281 -22.12 -19.46 9.28
N LYS A 282 -22.13 -18.59 10.28
CA LYS A 282 -21.56 -17.23 10.23
C LYS A 282 -20.06 -17.32 9.89
N LYS A 283 -19.67 -17.15 8.61
CA LYS A 283 -18.27 -17.08 8.21
C LYS A 283 -17.63 -15.82 8.77
N LYS A 284 -16.63 -15.98 9.65
CA LYS A 284 -15.71 -14.93 10.09
C LYS A 284 -15.12 -14.20 8.87
N LEU A 285 -15.25 -12.89 8.89
CA LEU A 285 -14.81 -11.95 7.88
C LEU A 285 -13.35 -12.19 7.47
N GLN A 286 -13.09 -12.51 6.21
CA GLN A 286 -11.75 -12.74 5.63
C GLN A 286 -10.90 -11.45 5.46
N TRP A 287 -11.09 -10.46 6.32
CA TRP A 287 -10.25 -9.25 6.36
C TRP A 287 -8.80 -9.57 6.75
N MET A 288 -8.59 -10.68 7.43
CA MET A 288 -7.28 -11.11 7.93
C MET A 288 -6.27 -11.56 6.85
N GLN A 289 -6.68 -11.87 5.62
CA GLN A 289 -5.71 -12.34 4.61
C GLN A 289 -4.87 -11.21 4.01
N GLY A 290 -5.46 -10.03 3.76
CA GLY A 290 -4.72 -8.84 3.33
C GLY A 290 -3.77 -8.34 4.41
N PHE A 291 -4.20 -8.39 5.68
CA PHE A 291 -3.39 -8.03 6.83
C PHE A 291 -2.20 -8.99 7.03
N LYS A 292 -2.40 -10.30 6.84
CA LYS A 292 -1.31 -11.29 6.89
C LYS A 292 -0.24 -11.04 5.83
N THR A 293 -0.64 -10.72 4.60
CA THR A 293 0.33 -10.42 3.52
C THR A 293 1.12 -9.14 3.81
N LEU A 294 0.47 -8.10 4.33
CA LEU A 294 1.15 -6.88 4.77
C LEU A 294 2.11 -7.17 5.93
N LEU A 295 1.67 -7.93 6.92
CA LEU A 295 2.50 -8.30 8.08
C LEU A 295 3.73 -9.13 7.64
N VAL A 296 3.57 -10.08 6.72
CA VAL A 296 4.69 -10.84 6.15
C VAL A 296 5.66 -9.91 5.43
N GLY A 297 5.16 -8.93 4.65
CA GLY A 297 5.99 -7.93 3.99
C GLY A 297 6.80 -7.08 4.98
N ILE A 298 6.18 -6.64 6.07
CA ILE A 298 6.85 -5.87 7.14
C ILE A 298 7.92 -6.75 7.83
N VAL A 299 7.59 -8.00 8.17
CA VAL A 299 8.54 -8.93 8.80
C VAL A 299 9.74 -9.17 7.88
N LEU A 300 9.53 -9.39 6.59
CA LEU A 300 10.63 -9.56 5.63
C LEU A 300 11.51 -8.30 5.52
N ALA A 301 10.92 -7.11 5.54
CA ALA A 301 11.67 -5.85 5.53
C ALA A 301 12.51 -5.68 6.80
N VAL A 302 11.96 -6.01 7.99
CA VAL A 302 12.67 -5.99 9.26
C VAL A 302 13.82 -7.00 9.26
N VAL A 303 13.57 -8.24 8.79
CA VAL A 303 14.61 -9.27 8.70
C VAL A 303 15.73 -8.85 7.74
N ALA A 304 15.41 -8.23 6.61
CA ALA A 304 16.42 -7.71 5.69
C ALA A 304 17.25 -6.57 6.31
N ALA A 305 16.61 -5.64 7.04
CA ALA A 305 17.31 -4.57 7.74
C ALA A 305 18.24 -5.10 8.84
N LEU A 306 17.76 -6.06 9.65
CA LEU A 306 18.59 -6.72 10.68
C LEU A 306 19.72 -7.55 10.07
N GLY A 307 19.48 -8.21 8.95
CA GLY A 307 20.51 -8.94 8.19
C GLY A 307 21.61 -8.01 7.66
N TYR A 308 21.21 -6.85 7.11
CA TYR A 308 22.14 -5.82 6.67
C TYR A 308 22.95 -5.25 7.84
N TRP A 309 22.29 -4.96 8.96
CA TRP A 309 22.98 -4.51 10.17
C TRP A 309 23.96 -5.54 10.70
N ALA A 310 23.58 -6.81 10.76
CA ALA A 310 24.48 -7.88 11.19
C ALA A 310 25.70 -7.96 10.27
N TRP A 311 25.52 -7.86 8.94
CA TRP A 311 26.63 -7.78 7.99
C TRP A 311 27.50 -6.54 8.26
N TYR A 312 26.91 -5.37 8.52
CA TYR A 312 27.63 -4.14 8.83
C TYR A 312 28.54 -4.31 10.04
N VAL A 313 28.02 -4.77 11.16
CA VAL A 313 28.80 -4.89 12.40
C VAL A 313 29.83 -6.03 12.36
N THR A 314 29.60 -7.09 11.54
CA THR A 314 30.48 -8.28 11.52
C THR A 314 31.43 -8.33 10.33
N THR A 315 31.10 -7.76 9.17
CA THR A 315 31.79 -8.07 7.91
C THR A 315 32.12 -6.83 7.06
N SER A 316 31.41 -5.69 7.23
CA SER A 316 31.61 -4.49 6.40
C SER A 316 33.09 -4.06 6.34
N PRO A 317 33.61 -3.65 5.18
CA PRO A 317 35.00 -3.20 5.06
C PRO A 317 35.25 -1.84 5.73
N THR A 318 34.22 -1.11 6.12
CA THR A 318 34.32 0.22 6.77
C THR A 318 33.31 0.37 7.90
N GLN A 319 33.73 1.04 8.98
CA GLN A 319 32.84 1.44 10.07
C GLN A 319 31.93 2.63 9.72
N PHE A 320 32.18 3.31 8.60
CA PHE A 320 31.42 4.50 8.16
C PHE A 320 30.37 4.19 7.10
N ASP A 321 29.89 2.93 7.01
CA ASP A 321 28.76 2.60 6.15
C ASP A 321 27.50 3.33 6.63
N GLN A 322 26.96 4.22 5.80
CA GLN A 322 25.88 5.13 6.17
C GLN A 322 24.60 4.39 6.57
N ILE A 323 24.25 3.34 5.82
CA ILE A 323 23.02 2.57 6.10
C ILE A 323 23.20 1.76 7.37
N GLY A 324 24.37 1.13 7.56
CA GLY A 324 24.69 0.37 8.75
C GLY A 324 24.69 1.22 10.01
N MET A 325 25.28 2.41 9.96
CA MET A 325 25.25 3.39 11.06
C MET A 325 23.84 3.79 11.44
N GLU A 326 22.99 4.11 10.44
CA GLU A 326 21.59 4.51 10.71
C GLU A 326 20.78 3.38 11.34
N ILE A 327 20.95 2.15 10.84
CA ILE A 327 20.27 0.99 11.45
C ILE A 327 20.76 0.79 12.88
N ASN A 328 22.08 0.86 13.11
CA ASN A 328 22.64 0.70 14.46
C ASN A 328 22.09 1.74 15.44
N ASN A 329 21.93 2.99 14.98
CA ASN A 329 21.39 4.09 15.81
C ASN A 329 19.92 3.96 16.16
N VAL A 330 19.13 3.26 15.34
CA VAL A 330 17.69 3.05 15.58
C VAL A 330 17.44 1.84 16.50
N LEU A 331 18.42 0.97 16.67
CA LEU A 331 18.29 -0.21 17.51
C LEU A 331 18.27 0.14 19.01
N PRO A 332 17.56 -0.64 19.86
CA PRO A 332 17.56 -0.46 21.31
C PRO A 332 18.96 -0.44 21.92
N GLY A 333 19.17 0.38 22.95
CA GLY A 333 20.45 0.63 23.59
C GLY A 333 21.37 -0.60 23.74
N PRO A 334 20.92 -1.70 24.35
CA PRO A 334 21.78 -2.90 24.50
C PRO A 334 22.26 -3.53 23.20
N ILE A 335 21.44 -3.45 22.12
CA ILE A 335 21.80 -3.98 20.80
C ILE A 335 22.74 -3.02 20.08
N ASN A 336 22.48 -1.71 20.21
CA ASN A 336 23.38 -0.67 19.68
C ASN A 336 24.77 -0.77 20.32
N GLU A 337 24.87 -0.87 21.66
CA GLU A 337 26.10 -1.02 22.39
C GLU A 337 26.88 -2.28 21.92
N TRP A 338 26.20 -3.41 21.83
CA TRP A 338 26.82 -4.63 21.29
C TRP A 338 27.34 -4.42 19.86
N GLY A 339 26.57 -3.72 19.01
CA GLY A 339 27.01 -3.38 17.65
C GLY A 339 28.27 -2.51 17.64
N CYS A 340 28.32 -1.50 18.52
CA CYS A 340 29.49 -0.64 18.69
C CYS A 340 30.70 -1.42 19.18
N ASP A 341 30.54 -2.30 20.14
CA ASP A 341 31.63 -3.20 20.63
C ASP A 341 32.20 -4.10 19.51
N GLN A 342 31.35 -4.65 18.63
CA GLN A 342 31.79 -5.43 17.50
C GLN A 342 32.62 -4.59 16.50
N LEU A 343 32.16 -3.37 16.21
CA LEU A 343 32.87 -2.45 15.33
C LEU A 343 34.21 -2.04 15.93
N GLN A 344 34.27 -1.70 17.22
CA GLN A 344 35.52 -1.36 17.91
C GLN A 344 36.51 -2.51 17.91
N LYS A 345 36.07 -3.73 18.16
CA LYS A 345 36.96 -4.94 18.10
C LYS A 345 37.57 -5.13 16.70
N ARG A 346 36.89 -4.69 15.65
CA ARG A 346 37.36 -4.89 14.27
C ARG A 346 38.25 -3.77 13.77
N PHE A 347 37.93 -2.53 14.17
CA PHE A 347 38.59 -1.32 13.66
C PHE A 347 39.51 -0.66 14.68
N GLY A 348 39.55 -1.21 15.90
CA GLY A 348 40.47 -0.74 16.95
C GLY A 348 40.07 0.65 17.48
N ASP A 349 41.09 1.46 17.78
CA ASP A 349 40.92 2.79 18.34
C ASP A 349 40.79 3.91 17.26
N ASP A 350 40.55 3.54 16.00
CA ASP A 350 40.23 4.48 14.96
C ASP A 350 38.95 5.25 15.33
N ARG A 351 38.76 6.42 14.69
CA ARG A 351 37.62 7.28 14.94
C ARG A 351 36.29 6.51 14.98
N ALA A 352 35.53 6.64 16.05
CA ALA A 352 34.26 5.97 16.22
C ALA A 352 33.23 6.44 15.19
N PRO A 353 32.41 5.54 14.63
CA PRO A 353 31.32 5.90 13.76
C PRO A 353 30.20 6.56 14.60
N ARG A 354 29.38 7.35 13.93
CA ARG A 354 28.23 7.99 14.55
C ARG A 354 27.33 6.99 15.27
N GLY A 355 26.90 7.33 16.49
CA GLY A 355 26.10 6.45 17.35
C GLY A 355 26.91 5.54 18.25
N CYS A 356 28.19 5.34 17.95
CA CYS A 356 29.17 4.66 18.79
C CYS A 356 30.20 5.63 19.40
N SER A 357 30.15 6.92 19.02
CA SER A 357 31.09 7.93 19.54
C SER A 357 30.66 8.44 20.92
N ALA A 358 31.65 8.72 21.76
CA ALA A 358 31.48 9.43 23.01
C ALA A 358 31.15 10.93 22.78
N ALA A 359 31.06 11.73 23.83
CA ALA A 359 30.68 13.15 23.74
C ALA A 359 31.66 14.00 22.93
N ASP A 360 32.91 13.55 22.75
CA ASP A 360 33.94 14.21 21.95
C ASP A 360 33.80 13.93 20.44
N HIS A 361 32.82 13.14 20.02
CA HIS A 361 32.57 12.70 18.64
C HIS A 361 33.75 11.98 17.94
N LEU A 362 34.78 11.60 18.67
CA LEU A 362 35.98 10.96 18.13
C LEU A 362 36.24 9.60 18.79
N SER A 363 36.18 9.52 20.10
CA SER A 363 36.40 8.28 20.84
C SER A 363 35.16 7.39 20.87
N TRP A 364 35.40 6.10 21.12
CA TRP A 364 34.33 5.14 21.33
C TRP A 364 33.66 5.36 22.71
N LYS A 365 32.36 5.05 22.77
CA LYS A 365 31.59 5.08 24.03
C LYS A 365 32.10 4.08 25.02
#